data_0ae66ef807fbee80734a877c4c70cd49
#
_entry.id   0ae66ef807fbee80734a877c4c70cd49
#
_cell.length_a   1.000
_cell.length_b   1.000
_cell.length_c   1.000
_cell.angle_alpha   90.00
_cell.angle_beta   90.00
_cell.angle_gamma   90.00
#
_symmetry.space_group_name_H-M   'P 1'
#
loop_
_entity.id
_entity.type
_entity.pdbx_description
1 polymer ?
#
loop_
_entity_poly.entity_id
_entity_poly.type
_entity_poly.pdbx_seq_one_letter_code
_entity_poly.pdbx_strand_id
1 'polypeptide(L)'
;MAISTSTQLTGWTVTTPFYDSPSFDEVGGNYTIPTTGRYSIEATINYSTTASLSISLGAGVNPAFVVQRTSPTATNLVSGLFPVLDVNVALILDLRAILGSGTVTLAGEFALTAGDVIGLFYVANGLTVPLNLGGANSAGIVWSVHELT
;
A
#
# COMPACT_ATOMS: atom_id res chain seq x y z
N MET A 1 12.54 4.31 2.40
CA MET A 1 11.92 3.83 3.65
C MET A 1 11.95 2.31 3.65
N ALA A 2 12.45 1.68 4.72
CA ALA A 2 12.44 0.22 4.87
C ALA A 2 11.30 -0.19 5.79
N ILE A 3 10.54 -1.22 5.42
CA ILE A 3 9.45 -1.77 6.23
C ILE A 3 9.55 -3.30 6.28
N SER A 4 9.20 -3.90 7.40
CA SER A 4 9.21 -5.36 7.59
C SER A 4 7.96 -5.90 8.30
N THR A 5 7.17 -5.03 8.88
CA THR A 5 5.94 -5.38 9.62
C THR A 5 4.77 -4.57 9.09
N SER A 6 3.56 -5.10 9.27
CA SER A 6 2.34 -4.37 8.91
C SER A 6 2.32 -3.02 9.63
N THR A 7 2.14 -1.94 8.87
CA THR A 7 2.19 -0.57 9.39
C THR A 7 1.47 0.40 8.47
N GLN A 8 0.98 1.49 9.04
CA GLN A 8 0.53 2.64 8.25
C GLN A 8 1.73 3.37 7.64
N LEU A 9 1.59 3.84 6.42
CA LEU A 9 2.59 4.67 5.77
C LEU A 9 2.41 6.12 6.24
N THR A 10 3.48 6.71 6.74
CA THR A 10 3.51 8.01 7.40
C THR A 10 4.65 8.88 6.88
N GLY A 11 4.69 10.15 7.27
CA GLY A 11 5.80 11.04 6.89
C GLY A 11 5.77 11.44 5.42
N TRP A 12 4.64 11.94 4.95
CA TRP A 12 4.40 12.30 3.55
C TRP A 12 4.98 13.67 3.19
N THR A 13 5.37 13.82 1.92
CA THR A 13 5.77 15.09 1.34
C THR A 13 4.59 15.72 0.61
N VAL A 14 4.21 16.92 1.00
CA VAL A 14 3.08 17.68 0.45
C VAL A 14 3.50 18.96 -0.29
N THR A 15 4.81 19.15 -0.49
CA THR A 15 5.36 20.31 -1.23
C THR A 15 5.36 20.04 -2.74
N THR A 16 5.39 21.12 -3.54
CA THR A 16 5.44 21.04 -5.01
C THR A 16 6.43 19.99 -5.51
N PRO A 17 6.07 19.12 -6.44
CA PRO A 17 4.86 19.12 -7.30
C PRO A 17 3.61 18.49 -6.67
N PHE A 18 3.68 18.06 -5.42
CA PHE A 18 2.53 17.59 -4.67
C PHE A 18 1.77 18.78 -4.07
N TYR A 19 0.65 18.53 -3.45
CA TYR A 19 -0.11 19.58 -2.79
C TYR A 19 -0.64 19.07 -1.45
N ASP A 20 -0.86 20.02 -0.55
CA ASP A 20 -1.44 19.79 0.76
C ASP A 20 -2.94 20.03 0.77
N SER A 21 -3.61 19.46 1.75
CA SER A 21 -5.01 19.67 2.05
C SER A 21 -5.18 19.77 3.56
N PRO A 22 -6.02 20.71 4.06
CA PRO A 22 -6.34 20.78 5.49
C PRO A 22 -6.94 19.49 6.07
N SER A 23 -7.39 18.59 5.20
CA SER A 23 -7.93 17.28 5.57
C SER A 23 -6.87 16.19 5.71
N PHE A 24 -5.62 16.47 5.35
CA PHE A 24 -4.52 15.52 5.36
C PHE A 24 -3.51 15.83 6.46
N ASP A 25 -3.24 14.86 7.30
CA ASP A 25 -2.15 14.86 8.26
C ASP A 25 -0.94 14.15 7.64
N GLU A 26 0.00 14.93 7.09
CA GLU A 26 1.18 14.40 6.41
C GLU A 26 2.12 13.62 7.35
N VAL A 27 2.11 13.95 8.63
CA VAL A 27 2.95 13.27 9.63
C VAL A 27 2.37 11.90 9.98
N GLY A 28 1.08 11.84 10.28
CA GLY A 28 0.39 10.61 10.65
C GLY A 28 -0.09 9.78 9.46
N GLY A 29 -0.21 10.39 8.28
CA GLY A 29 -0.69 9.71 7.06
C GLY A 29 -2.20 9.52 7.03
N ASN A 30 -2.96 10.32 7.77
CA ASN A 30 -4.41 10.24 7.86
C ASN A 30 -5.08 11.28 6.98
N TYR A 31 -6.06 10.87 6.19
CA TYR A 31 -6.95 11.78 5.49
C TYR A 31 -8.35 11.71 6.12
N THR A 32 -8.83 12.84 6.62
CA THR A 32 -10.17 12.95 7.18
C THR A 32 -11.13 13.45 6.11
N ILE A 33 -12.18 12.70 5.85
CA ILE A 33 -13.18 13.01 4.83
C ILE A 33 -13.92 14.29 5.24
N PRO A 34 -13.81 15.39 4.45
CA PRO A 34 -14.41 16.67 4.83
C PRO A 34 -15.93 16.72 4.61
N THR A 35 -16.42 16.07 3.58
CA THR A 35 -17.85 16.08 3.18
C THR A 35 -18.31 14.68 2.84
N THR A 36 -19.57 14.36 3.12
CA THR A 36 -20.14 13.07 2.71
C THR A 36 -20.33 13.07 1.19
N GLY A 37 -19.74 12.08 0.53
CA GLY A 37 -19.79 12.01 -0.93
C GLY A 37 -19.06 10.80 -1.49
N ARG A 38 -18.78 10.85 -2.80
CA ARG A 38 -17.95 9.88 -3.50
C ARG A 38 -16.52 10.39 -3.63
N TYR A 39 -15.58 9.50 -3.43
CA TYR A 39 -14.15 9.80 -3.50
C TYR A 39 -13.44 8.82 -4.41
N SER A 40 -12.65 9.34 -5.33
CA SER A 40 -11.65 8.57 -6.07
C SER A 40 -10.36 8.52 -5.26
N ILE A 41 -9.85 7.33 -5.05
CA ILE A 41 -8.61 7.09 -4.31
C ILE A 41 -7.67 6.30 -5.21
N GLU A 42 -6.45 6.80 -5.36
CA GLU A 42 -5.42 6.18 -6.17
C GLU A 42 -4.09 6.16 -5.42
N ALA A 43 -3.33 5.08 -5.57
CA ALA A 43 -1.97 4.99 -5.05
C ALA A 43 -1.09 4.18 -5.97
N THR A 44 0.16 4.63 -6.13
CA THR A 44 1.20 3.88 -6.82
C THR A 44 2.36 3.70 -5.87
N ILE A 45 2.73 2.45 -5.61
CA ILE A 45 3.76 2.08 -4.66
C ILE A 45 4.85 1.29 -5.36
N ASN A 46 6.04 1.86 -5.47
CA ASN A 46 7.22 1.17 -5.95
C ASN A 46 7.98 0.55 -4.76
N TYR A 47 8.35 -0.71 -4.87
CA TYR A 47 9.07 -1.42 -3.84
C TYR A 47 10.24 -2.23 -4.41
N SER A 48 11.20 -2.53 -3.56
CA SER A 48 12.23 -3.51 -3.81
C SER A 48 12.49 -4.36 -2.55
N THR A 49 12.91 -5.60 -2.75
CA THR A 49 13.34 -6.45 -1.64
C THR A 49 14.84 -6.26 -1.38
N THR A 50 15.25 -6.40 -0.13
CA THR A 50 16.66 -6.33 0.26
C THR A 50 17.38 -7.67 0.17
N ALA A 51 16.63 -8.75 0.00
CA ALA A 51 17.17 -10.12 -0.07
C ALA A 51 17.12 -10.65 -1.51
N SER A 52 18.08 -11.51 -1.84
CA SER A 52 18.07 -12.23 -3.11
C SER A 52 16.87 -13.20 -3.19
N LEU A 53 16.42 -13.47 -4.39
CA LEU A 53 15.21 -14.20 -4.80
C LEU A 53 15.03 -15.65 -4.28
N SER A 54 15.85 -16.11 -3.36
CA SER A 54 15.81 -17.50 -2.85
C SER A 54 14.85 -17.74 -1.70
N ILE A 55 13.80 -16.91 -1.54
CA ILE A 55 12.89 -17.01 -0.41
C ILE A 55 11.71 -17.90 -0.80
N SER A 56 11.62 -19.04 -0.15
CA SER A 56 10.42 -19.85 -0.17
C SER A 56 9.37 -19.20 0.75
N LEU A 57 8.39 -18.52 0.14
CA LEU A 57 7.23 -18.03 0.87
C LEU A 57 6.32 -19.20 1.20
N GLY A 58 5.87 -19.26 2.45
CA GLY A 58 4.86 -20.23 2.85
C GLY A 58 3.54 -20.07 2.06
N ALA A 59 2.80 -21.13 1.95
CA ALA A 59 1.44 -21.08 1.46
C ALA A 59 0.62 -20.09 2.32
N GLY A 60 -0.13 -19.20 1.67
CA GLY A 60 -0.95 -18.20 2.37
C GLY A 60 -0.22 -16.89 2.72
N VAL A 61 1.08 -16.75 2.47
CA VAL A 61 1.77 -15.47 2.59
C VAL A 61 1.45 -14.60 1.38
N ASN A 62 0.63 -13.59 1.57
CA ASN A 62 0.14 -12.68 0.53
C ASN A 62 0.24 -11.22 1.02
N PRO A 63 1.43 -10.62 1.00
CA PRO A 63 1.58 -9.24 1.39
C PRO A 63 0.82 -8.30 0.46
N ALA A 64 0.36 -7.18 0.99
CA ALA A 64 -0.46 -6.23 0.26
C ALA A 64 -0.19 -4.79 0.71
N PHE A 65 -0.53 -3.85 -0.17
CA PHE A 65 -0.85 -2.49 0.23
C PHE A 65 -2.36 -2.32 0.26
N VAL A 66 -2.84 -1.56 1.22
CA VAL A 66 -4.27 -1.40 1.47
C VAL A 66 -4.58 0.05 1.79
N VAL A 67 -5.58 0.62 1.12
CA VAL A 67 -6.25 1.80 1.64
C VAL A 67 -7.33 1.33 2.59
N GLN A 68 -7.24 1.75 3.84
CA GLN A 68 -8.15 1.36 4.89
C GLN A 68 -8.84 2.59 5.49
N ARG A 69 -10.15 2.51 5.69
CA ARG A 69 -10.85 3.38 6.62
C ARG A 69 -10.54 2.86 8.03
N THR A 70 -9.99 3.73 8.87
CA THR A 70 -9.61 3.39 10.26
C THR A 70 -10.67 3.79 11.26
N SER A 71 -11.47 4.81 10.94
CA SER A 71 -12.55 5.33 11.80
C SER A 71 -13.77 5.65 10.93
N PRO A 72 -14.99 5.41 11.43
CA PRO A 72 -15.37 4.88 12.76
C PRO A 72 -15.17 3.37 12.91
N THR A 73 -15.10 2.63 11.81
CA THR A 73 -14.93 1.18 11.81
C THR A 73 -13.87 0.81 10.79
N ALA A 74 -12.88 0.05 11.22
CA ALA A 74 -11.81 -0.42 10.35
C ALA A 74 -12.38 -1.25 9.19
N THR A 75 -12.13 -0.80 7.96
CA THR A 75 -12.64 -1.43 6.73
C THR A 75 -11.62 -1.26 5.60
N ASN A 76 -11.21 -2.34 4.99
CA ASN A 76 -10.39 -2.27 3.79
C ASN A 76 -11.22 -1.78 2.61
N LEU A 77 -10.80 -0.68 2.01
CA LEU A 77 -11.47 -0.10 0.84
C LEU A 77 -10.94 -0.74 -0.45
N VAL A 78 -9.64 -0.75 -0.62
CA VAL A 78 -8.98 -1.38 -1.76
C VAL A 78 -7.65 -1.99 -1.32
N SER A 79 -7.35 -3.18 -1.85
CA SER A 79 -6.11 -3.91 -1.58
C SER A 79 -5.41 -4.27 -2.88
N GLY A 80 -4.10 -4.09 -2.93
CA GLY A 80 -3.24 -4.54 -4.01
C GLY A 80 -2.24 -5.55 -3.48
N LEU A 81 -2.32 -6.78 -3.98
CA LEU A 81 -1.37 -7.84 -3.66
C LEU A 81 -0.04 -7.61 -4.38
N PHE A 82 1.04 -7.98 -3.74
CA PHE A 82 2.32 -8.05 -4.43
C PHE A 82 2.31 -9.16 -5.46
N PRO A 83 2.93 -8.96 -6.63
CA PRO A 83 3.14 -10.04 -7.56
C PRO A 83 4.04 -11.10 -6.92
N VAL A 84 3.52 -12.31 -6.84
CA VAL A 84 4.22 -13.50 -6.31
C VAL A 84 4.47 -14.44 -7.47
N LEU A 85 5.72 -14.84 -7.64
CA LEU A 85 6.04 -15.98 -8.51
C LEU A 85 5.62 -17.25 -7.76
N ASP A 86 4.70 -17.99 -8.34
CA ASP A 86 4.21 -19.26 -7.80
C ASP A 86 4.43 -20.34 -8.83
N VAL A 87 5.45 -21.17 -8.63
CA VAL A 87 5.84 -22.23 -9.54
C VAL A 87 5.75 -23.56 -8.82
N ASN A 88 4.82 -24.40 -9.27
CA ASN A 88 4.70 -25.78 -8.82
C ASN A 88 5.11 -26.71 -9.96
N VAL A 89 6.21 -27.45 -9.75
CA VAL A 89 6.61 -28.55 -10.62
C VAL A 89 6.35 -29.84 -9.87
N ALA A 90 5.33 -30.58 -10.28
CA ALA A 90 4.82 -31.75 -9.62
C ALA A 90 5.93 -32.68 -9.12
N LEU A 91 5.98 -32.90 -7.79
CA LEU A 91 6.93 -33.77 -7.06
C LEU A 91 8.40 -33.31 -7.03
N ILE A 92 8.74 -32.17 -7.64
CA ILE A 92 10.15 -31.73 -7.75
C ILE A 92 10.39 -30.37 -7.14
N LEU A 93 9.51 -29.39 -7.35
CA LEU A 93 9.71 -28.01 -6.90
C LEU A 93 8.37 -27.33 -6.63
N ASP A 94 8.27 -26.78 -5.44
CA ASP A 94 7.24 -25.81 -5.06
C ASP A 94 7.95 -24.51 -4.66
N LEU A 95 7.92 -23.52 -5.53
CA LEU A 95 8.59 -22.25 -5.33
C LEU A 95 7.57 -21.12 -5.29
N ARG A 96 7.51 -20.43 -4.15
CA ARG A 96 6.80 -19.18 -4.00
C ARG A 96 7.79 -18.08 -3.62
N ALA A 97 7.88 -17.03 -4.43
CA ALA A 97 8.83 -15.95 -4.19
C ALA A 97 8.23 -14.60 -4.55
N ILE A 98 8.58 -13.57 -3.79
CA ILE A 98 8.35 -12.18 -4.20
C ILE A 98 9.43 -11.79 -5.21
N LEU A 99 9.01 -11.10 -6.28
CA LEU A 99 9.95 -10.50 -7.21
C LEU A 99 10.81 -9.45 -6.51
N GLY A 100 12.07 -9.32 -6.93
CA GLY A 100 13.05 -8.42 -6.30
C GLY A 100 12.67 -6.94 -6.33
N SER A 101 11.79 -6.54 -7.23
CA SER A 101 11.18 -5.22 -7.31
C SER A 101 9.85 -5.27 -8.04
N GLY A 102 9.01 -4.28 -7.83
CA GLY A 102 7.73 -4.16 -8.51
C GLY A 102 6.98 -2.89 -8.15
N THR A 103 5.81 -2.77 -8.76
CA THR A 103 4.89 -1.67 -8.52
C THR A 103 3.52 -2.25 -8.19
N VAL A 104 2.92 -1.73 -7.11
CA VAL A 104 1.53 -2.01 -6.77
C VAL A 104 0.72 -0.74 -7.01
N THR A 105 -0.36 -0.86 -7.78
CA THR A 105 -1.29 0.22 -8.05
C THR A 105 -2.62 -0.09 -7.38
N LEU A 106 -3.14 0.88 -6.63
CA LEU A 106 -4.47 0.87 -6.04
C LEU A 106 -5.32 1.93 -6.72
N ALA A 107 -6.54 1.60 -7.07
CA ALA A 107 -7.50 2.56 -7.60
C ALA A 107 -8.93 2.12 -7.26
N GLY A 108 -9.78 3.07 -6.91
CA GLY A 108 -11.19 2.81 -6.65
C GLY A 108 -11.99 4.06 -6.31
N GLU A 109 -13.30 3.94 -6.42
CA GLU A 109 -14.25 4.97 -6.00
C GLU A 109 -15.08 4.44 -4.83
N PHE A 110 -15.23 5.26 -3.81
CA PHE A 110 -15.88 4.86 -2.55
C PHE A 110 -16.85 5.93 -2.08
N ALA A 111 -18.00 5.51 -1.56
CA ALA A 111 -18.89 6.37 -0.82
C ALA A 111 -18.38 6.46 0.63
N LEU A 112 -18.03 7.67 1.06
CA LEU A 112 -17.49 7.95 2.38
C LEU A 112 -18.29 9.06 3.06
N THR A 113 -18.30 9.03 4.38
CA THR A 113 -19.05 9.98 5.22
C THR A 113 -18.09 11.00 5.82
N ALA A 114 -18.53 12.25 5.93
CA ALA A 114 -17.77 13.29 6.64
C ALA A 114 -17.32 12.82 8.03
N GLY A 115 -16.03 12.96 8.31
CA GLY A 115 -15.39 12.46 9.54
C GLY A 115 -14.82 11.05 9.44
N ASP A 116 -15.07 10.29 8.38
CA ASP A 116 -14.34 9.05 8.13
C ASP A 116 -12.84 9.36 8.01
N VAL A 117 -12.01 8.50 8.58
CA VAL A 117 -10.54 8.63 8.48
C VAL A 117 -10.01 7.47 7.66
N ILE A 118 -9.23 7.78 6.65
CA ILE A 118 -8.57 6.79 5.78
C ILE A 118 -7.05 6.95 5.81
N GLY A 119 -6.35 5.86 5.54
CA GLY A 119 -4.89 5.85 5.42
C GLY A 119 -4.41 4.74 4.49
N LEU A 120 -3.16 4.83 4.09
CA LEU A 120 -2.48 3.83 3.27
C LEU A 120 -1.60 2.95 4.16
N PHE A 121 -1.76 1.63 4.04
CA PHE A 121 -1.10 0.64 4.89
C PHE A 121 -0.31 -0.37 4.06
N TYR A 122 0.79 -0.81 4.64
CA TYR A 122 1.43 -2.08 4.29
C TYR A 122 0.91 -3.18 5.19
N VAL A 123 0.53 -4.31 4.62
CA VAL A 123 0.08 -5.51 5.32
C VAL A 123 1.02 -6.64 4.97
N ALA A 124 1.87 -7.06 5.91
CA ALA A 124 2.88 -8.08 5.69
C ALA A 124 2.29 -9.48 5.46
N ASN A 125 1.19 -9.79 6.11
CA ASN A 125 0.47 -11.07 6.01
C ASN A 125 1.42 -12.28 6.01
N GLY A 126 2.33 -12.32 6.98
CA GLY A 126 3.32 -13.38 7.15
C GLY A 126 4.63 -13.19 6.40
N LEU A 127 4.77 -12.15 5.58
CA LEU A 127 6.06 -11.82 4.97
C LEU A 127 7.03 -11.27 6.03
N THR A 128 8.20 -11.89 6.14
CA THR A 128 9.26 -11.49 7.08
C THR A 128 10.43 -10.77 6.42
N VAL A 129 10.41 -10.68 5.08
CA VAL A 129 11.47 -10.02 4.31
C VAL A 129 11.29 -8.51 4.37
N PRO A 130 12.32 -7.74 4.70
CA PRO A 130 12.25 -6.30 4.62
C PRO A 130 12.07 -5.81 3.18
N LEU A 131 11.20 -4.82 3.01
CA LEU A 131 10.97 -4.11 1.76
C LEU A 131 11.53 -2.71 1.85
N ASN A 132 12.15 -2.24 0.78
CA ASN A 132 12.41 -0.83 0.55
C ASN A 132 11.28 -0.23 -0.28
N LEU A 133 10.68 0.84 0.21
CA LEU A 133 9.69 1.62 -0.52
C LEU A 133 10.35 2.78 -1.23
N GLY A 134 10.01 2.96 -2.49
CA GLY A 134 10.73 3.83 -3.40
C GLY A 134 12.00 3.17 -3.93
N GLY A 135 12.70 3.86 -4.81
CA GLY A 135 13.95 3.36 -5.40
C GLY A 135 14.75 4.50 -6.01
N ALA A 136 16.02 4.22 -6.30
CA ALA A 136 16.95 5.21 -6.87
C ALA A 136 16.47 5.76 -8.24
N ASN A 137 15.64 5.02 -8.95
CA ASN A 137 15.20 5.34 -10.31
C ASN A 137 13.68 5.55 -10.44
N SER A 138 12.94 5.57 -9.34
CA SER A 138 11.49 5.80 -9.36
C SER A 138 11.07 6.72 -8.24
N ALA A 139 10.11 7.61 -8.52
CA ALA A 139 9.37 8.28 -7.47
C ALA A 139 8.83 7.22 -6.50
N GLY A 140 8.95 7.47 -5.22
CA GLY A 140 8.64 6.49 -4.19
C GLY A 140 7.19 6.02 -4.20
N ILE A 141 6.42 6.53 -3.25
CA ILE A 141 4.99 6.26 -3.15
C ILE A 141 4.26 7.56 -3.46
N VAL A 142 3.26 7.47 -4.31
CA VAL A 142 2.32 8.58 -4.56
C VAL A 142 0.92 8.06 -4.26
N TRP A 143 0.14 8.80 -3.50
CA TRP A 143 -1.29 8.54 -3.37
C TRP A 143 -2.08 9.83 -3.40
N SER A 144 -3.32 9.76 -3.83
CA SER A 144 -4.22 10.90 -3.96
C SER A 144 -5.65 10.51 -3.59
N VAL A 145 -6.37 11.49 -3.08
CA VAL A 145 -7.78 11.40 -2.73
C VAL A 145 -8.50 12.58 -3.35
N HIS A 146 -9.51 12.32 -4.17
CA HIS A 146 -10.30 13.34 -4.85
C HIS A 146 -11.79 13.15 -4.56
N GLU A 147 -12.44 14.20 -4.12
CA GLU A 147 -13.90 14.25 -4.05
C GLU A 147 -14.48 14.34 -5.46
N LEU A 148 -15.44 13.48 -5.75
CA LEU A 148 -16.18 13.47 -7.02
C LEU A 148 -17.48 14.25 -6.85
N THR A 149 -17.65 15.29 -7.62
CA THR A 149 -18.87 16.13 -7.64
C THR A 149 -20.01 15.51 -8.44
#